data_335101f7f59f4345d19e517ceb38a0f9
#
_entry.id   335101f7f59f4345d19e517ceb38a0f9
#
_cell.length_a   1.000
_cell.length_b   1.000
_cell.length_c   1.000
_cell.angle_alpha   90.00
_cell.angle_beta   90.00
_cell.angle_gamma   90.00
#
_symmetry.space_group_name_H-M   'P 1'
#
loop_
_entity.id
_entity.type
_entity.pdbx_description
1 polymer ?
#
loop_
_entity_poly.entity_id
_entity_poly.type
_entity_poly.pdbx_seq_one_letter_code
_entity_poly.pdbx_strand_id
1 'polypeptide(L)'
;MSLELVPATAGCRTFARDLTRRAMLPYYREFDLLWIEEAFDEAWSWREQWLVKAGEQVLGFCSLSQDRQALFIRELHLLPEYRGHGVGSWVLGQLAGWAAQRRLPLLRLMVFRSNPARRLYARSGFVEIGEDDCFVRMQRNVMVTGVRS
;
A
#
# COMPACT_ATOMS: atom_id res chain seq x y z
N MET A 1 -21.00 2.72 4.23
CA MET A 1 -20.02 3.69 3.74
C MET A 1 -19.53 3.21 2.38
N SER A 2 -19.65 4.06 1.38
CA SER A 2 -19.26 3.72 0.03
C SER A 2 -17.80 4.14 -0.19
N LEU A 3 -16.93 3.16 -0.37
CA LEU A 3 -15.49 3.38 -0.53
C LEU A 3 -15.11 3.43 -2.01
N GLU A 4 -14.16 4.28 -2.34
CA GLU A 4 -13.57 4.31 -3.69
C GLU A 4 -12.11 4.74 -3.65
N LEU A 5 -11.38 4.32 -4.67
CA LEU A 5 -10.03 4.79 -4.93
C LEU A 5 -10.09 5.82 -6.05
N VAL A 6 -9.61 7.02 -5.77
CA VAL A 6 -9.58 8.10 -6.76
C VAL A 6 -8.14 8.57 -6.98
N PRO A 7 -7.79 8.99 -8.22
CA PRO A 7 -6.43 9.47 -8.47
C PRO A 7 -6.09 10.65 -7.57
N ALA A 8 -4.90 10.61 -6.97
CA ALA A 8 -4.39 11.73 -6.19
C ALA A 8 -3.72 12.74 -7.13
N THR A 9 -3.88 14.01 -6.82
CA THR A 9 -3.24 15.09 -7.56
C THR A 9 -1.95 15.52 -6.87
N ALA A 10 -1.16 16.37 -7.53
CA ALA A 10 0.05 16.95 -6.92
C ALA A 10 -0.25 17.66 -5.60
N GLY A 11 -1.43 18.26 -5.48
CA GLY A 11 -1.86 18.94 -4.25
C GLY A 11 -2.06 17.99 -3.06
N CYS A 12 -2.14 16.68 -3.30
CA CYS A 12 -2.31 15.68 -2.23
C CYS A 12 -0.99 15.24 -1.62
N ARG A 13 0.16 15.61 -2.20
CA ARG A 13 1.46 15.11 -1.76
C ARG A 13 1.77 15.43 -0.31
N THR A 14 1.51 16.65 0.13
CA THR A 14 1.78 17.04 1.52
C THR A 14 0.97 16.20 2.50
N PHE A 15 -0.32 16.00 2.23
CA PHE A 15 -1.17 15.12 3.05
C PHE A 15 -0.60 13.70 3.11
N ALA A 16 -0.28 13.13 1.96
CA ALA A 16 0.24 11.76 1.88
C ALA A 16 1.59 11.62 2.58
N ARG A 17 2.48 12.61 2.41
CA ARG A 17 3.79 12.62 3.05
C ARG A 17 3.68 12.68 4.57
N ASP A 18 2.84 13.58 5.08
CA ASP A 18 2.62 13.72 6.52
C ASP A 18 2.03 12.46 7.14
N LEU A 19 1.07 11.85 6.45
CA LEU A 19 0.45 10.62 6.91
C LEU A 19 1.47 9.47 6.94
N THR A 20 2.26 9.32 5.88
CA THR A 20 3.30 8.29 5.80
C THR A 20 4.34 8.50 6.90
N ARG A 21 4.81 9.73 7.06
CA ARG A 21 5.82 10.04 8.08
C ARG A 21 5.31 9.66 9.47
N ARG A 22 4.10 10.09 9.82
CA ARG A 22 3.53 9.79 11.14
C ARG A 22 3.36 8.29 11.36
N ALA A 23 2.93 7.56 10.34
CA ALA A 23 2.73 6.12 10.43
C ALA A 23 4.05 5.36 10.53
N MET A 24 5.08 5.81 9.82
CA MET A 24 6.33 5.06 9.67
C MET A 24 7.43 5.48 10.65
N LEU A 25 7.37 6.69 11.20
CA LEU A 25 8.45 7.20 12.05
C LEU A 25 8.77 6.30 13.25
N PRO A 26 7.80 5.67 13.95
CA PRO A 26 8.13 4.74 15.02
C PRO A 26 9.00 3.57 14.55
N TYR A 27 8.75 3.05 13.36
CA TYR A 27 9.54 1.95 12.80
C TYR A 27 10.90 2.42 12.33
N TYR A 28 10.99 3.60 11.75
CA TYR A 28 12.27 4.20 11.37
C TYR A 28 13.17 4.35 12.60
N ARG A 29 12.61 4.77 13.74
CA ARG A 29 13.35 4.87 15.00
C ARG A 29 13.76 3.50 15.52
N GLU A 30 12.86 2.53 15.47
CA GLU A 30 13.13 1.17 15.94
C GLU A 30 14.29 0.53 15.20
N PHE A 31 14.34 0.72 13.89
CA PHE A 31 15.34 0.11 13.01
C PHE A 31 16.51 1.04 12.67
N ASP A 32 16.60 2.15 13.37
CA ASP A 32 17.68 3.12 13.19
C ASP A 32 17.79 3.64 11.75
N LEU A 33 16.65 3.91 11.15
CA LEU A 33 16.55 4.45 9.79
C LEU A 33 16.26 5.94 9.86
N LEU A 34 16.74 6.67 8.87
CA LEU A 34 16.54 8.11 8.76
C LEU A 34 15.37 8.40 7.81
N TRP A 35 14.40 9.19 8.28
CA TRP A 35 13.34 9.70 7.41
C TRP A 35 13.90 10.84 6.57
N ILE A 36 13.83 10.70 5.24
CA ILE A 36 14.30 11.70 4.29
C ILE A 36 13.13 12.17 3.46
N GLU A 37 12.70 13.40 3.66
CA GLU A 37 11.51 13.95 3.03
C GLU A 37 11.65 14.03 1.51
N GLU A 38 12.82 14.38 1.03
CA GLU A 38 13.13 14.45 -0.39
C GLU A 38 13.00 13.09 -1.08
N ALA A 39 13.31 12.02 -0.38
CA ALA A 39 13.15 10.66 -0.93
C ALA A 39 11.68 10.32 -1.16
N PHE A 40 10.79 10.74 -0.26
CA PHE A 40 9.36 10.58 -0.45
C PHE A 40 8.90 11.38 -1.67
N ASP A 41 9.32 12.64 -1.77
CA ASP A 41 8.91 13.53 -2.86
C ASP A 41 9.40 13.00 -4.22
N GLU A 42 10.61 12.47 -4.28
CA GLU A 42 11.13 11.86 -5.50
C GLU A 42 10.30 10.63 -5.90
N ALA A 43 10.06 9.75 -4.96
CA ALA A 43 9.27 8.54 -5.22
C ALA A 43 7.83 8.88 -5.66
N TRP A 44 7.26 9.94 -5.13
CA TRP A 44 5.93 10.40 -5.51
C TRP A 44 5.80 10.60 -7.01
N SER A 45 6.83 11.14 -7.67
CA SER A 45 6.77 11.55 -9.06
C SER A 45 6.67 10.39 -10.05
N TRP A 46 7.12 9.18 -9.68
CA TRP A 46 7.13 8.03 -10.60
C TRP A 46 6.19 6.89 -10.20
N ARG A 47 5.51 7.00 -9.07
CA ARG A 47 4.51 6.02 -8.62
C ARG A 47 3.11 6.47 -8.98
N GLU A 48 2.16 5.51 -9.03
CA GLU A 48 0.74 5.82 -9.10
C GLU A 48 0.24 6.18 -7.70
N GLN A 49 -0.49 7.27 -7.60
CA GLN A 49 -0.97 7.77 -6.32
C GLN A 49 -2.49 7.79 -6.30
N TRP A 50 -3.07 7.19 -5.26
CA TRP A 50 -4.52 7.05 -5.12
C TRP A 50 -4.95 7.47 -3.73
N LEU A 51 -6.08 8.20 -3.67
CA LEU A 51 -6.73 8.48 -2.39
C LEU A 51 -7.78 7.42 -2.11
N VAL A 52 -7.89 7.04 -0.84
CA VAL A 52 -8.98 6.20 -0.34
C VAL A 52 -10.04 7.16 0.18
N LYS A 53 -11.23 7.13 -0.40
CA LYS A 53 -12.30 8.07 -0.06
C LYS A 53 -13.59 7.37 0.29
N ALA A 54 -14.38 8.02 1.14
CA ALA A 54 -15.78 7.71 1.38
C ALA A 54 -16.56 9.01 1.15
N GLY A 55 -17.21 9.13 -0.01
CA GLY A 55 -17.82 10.40 -0.43
C GLY A 55 -16.76 11.50 -0.52
N GLU A 56 -16.96 12.61 0.18
CA GLU A 56 -16.01 13.71 0.20
C GLU A 56 -14.88 13.52 1.21
N GLN A 57 -14.98 12.51 2.09
CA GLN A 57 -13.96 12.28 3.11
C GLN A 57 -12.78 11.51 2.56
N VAL A 58 -11.57 12.00 2.82
CA VAL A 58 -10.33 11.28 2.53
C VAL A 58 -9.94 10.46 3.76
N LEU A 59 -9.85 9.15 3.58
CA LEU A 59 -9.54 8.22 4.66
C LEU A 59 -8.05 7.87 4.72
N GLY A 60 -7.37 7.99 3.60
CA GLY A 60 -5.97 7.64 3.49
C GLY A 60 -5.50 7.66 2.04
N PHE A 61 -4.37 7.04 1.78
CA PHE A 61 -3.87 6.95 0.41
C PHE A 61 -3.11 5.65 0.19
N CYS A 62 -2.93 5.29 -1.07
CA CYS A 62 -2.01 4.23 -1.45
C CYS A 62 -1.17 4.65 -2.66
N SER A 63 0.03 4.08 -2.72
CA SER A 63 1.03 4.37 -3.72
C SER A 63 1.45 3.05 -4.36
N LEU A 64 1.45 3.01 -5.68
CA LEU A 64 1.67 1.78 -6.44
C LEU A 64 2.79 1.95 -7.46
N SER A 65 3.46 0.86 -7.77
CA SER A 65 4.29 0.72 -8.95
C SER A 65 4.09 -0.67 -9.52
N GLN A 66 4.61 -0.94 -10.71
CA GLN A 66 4.48 -2.28 -11.28
C GLN A 66 5.66 -2.62 -12.18
N ASP A 67 5.89 -3.92 -12.33
CA ASP A 67 6.75 -4.45 -13.36
C ASP A 67 5.94 -5.42 -14.23
N ARG A 68 6.60 -6.34 -14.92
CA ARG A 68 5.91 -7.29 -15.81
C ARG A 68 5.14 -8.38 -15.07
N GLN A 69 5.43 -8.60 -13.78
CA GLN A 69 4.90 -9.73 -13.01
C GLN A 69 4.02 -9.30 -11.85
N ALA A 70 4.23 -8.11 -11.30
CA ALA A 70 3.62 -7.74 -10.05
C ALA A 70 3.13 -6.30 -10.03
N LEU A 71 2.03 -6.10 -9.35
CA LEU A 71 1.62 -4.79 -8.85
C LEU A 71 2.20 -4.66 -7.44
N PHE A 72 2.97 -3.60 -7.19
CA PHE A 72 3.61 -3.35 -5.90
C PHE A 72 2.85 -2.29 -5.13
N ILE A 73 2.47 -2.63 -3.90
CA ILE A 73 1.92 -1.66 -2.96
C ILE A 73 3.11 -1.03 -2.24
N ARG A 74 3.44 0.21 -2.61
CA ARG A 74 4.57 0.93 -2.05
C ARG A 74 4.24 1.62 -0.75
N GLU A 75 3.01 2.16 -0.65
CA GLU A 75 2.49 2.77 0.56
C GLU A 75 1.00 2.46 0.65
N LEU A 76 0.53 2.20 1.86
CA LEU A 76 -0.89 2.08 2.16
C LEU A 76 -1.07 2.56 3.60
N HIS A 77 -1.65 3.75 3.76
CA HIS A 77 -1.83 4.36 5.06
C HIS A 77 -3.22 4.93 5.20
N LEU A 78 -3.85 4.65 6.33
CA LEU A 78 -5.14 5.22 6.70
C LEU A 78 -4.96 6.18 7.86
N LEU A 79 -5.78 7.23 7.90
CA LEU A 79 -5.87 8.08 9.08
C LEU A 79 -6.27 7.21 10.29
N PRO A 80 -5.76 7.51 11.50
CA PRO A 80 -5.99 6.66 12.66
C PRO A 80 -7.46 6.35 12.94
N GLU A 81 -8.36 7.33 12.75
CA GLU A 81 -9.79 7.19 13.03
C GLU A 81 -10.49 6.19 12.10
N TYR A 82 -9.87 5.85 10.97
CA TYR A 82 -10.46 4.92 10.00
C TYR A 82 -9.82 3.53 10.03
N ARG A 83 -8.86 3.32 10.92
CA ARG A 83 -8.23 2.00 11.09
C ARG A 83 -9.16 1.08 11.88
N GLY A 84 -9.06 -0.23 11.62
CA GLY A 84 -9.84 -1.22 12.33
C GLY A 84 -11.30 -1.33 11.88
N HIS A 85 -11.65 -0.79 10.72
CA HIS A 85 -13.02 -0.79 10.21
C HIS A 85 -13.16 -1.51 8.87
N GLY A 86 -12.15 -2.31 8.49
CA GLY A 86 -12.20 -3.09 7.25
C GLY A 86 -11.80 -2.32 5.99
N VAL A 87 -11.42 -1.05 6.10
CA VAL A 87 -11.04 -0.24 4.93
C VAL A 87 -9.78 -0.80 4.27
N GLY A 88 -8.77 -1.17 5.06
CA GLY A 88 -7.54 -1.77 4.53
C GLY A 88 -7.81 -3.05 3.76
N SER A 89 -8.65 -3.94 4.29
CA SER A 89 -9.05 -5.17 3.58
C SER A 89 -9.75 -4.86 2.27
N TRP A 90 -10.62 -3.86 2.26
CA TRP A 90 -11.30 -3.44 1.06
C TRP A 90 -10.31 -2.94 0.00
N VAL A 91 -9.35 -2.10 0.39
CA VAL A 91 -8.32 -1.60 -0.53
C VAL A 91 -7.53 -2.76 -1.12
N LEU A 92 -7.08 -3.70 -0.30
CA LEU A 92 -6.31 -4.85 -0.77
C LEU A 92 -7.10 -5.68 -1.78
N GLY A 93 -8.40 -5.84 -1.56
CA GLY A 93 -9.28 -6.52 -2.51
C GLY A 93 -9.39 -5.78 -3.85
N GLN A 94 -9.49 -4.46 -3.80
CA GLN A 94 -9.51 -3.63 -5.02
C GLN A 94 -8.21 -3.76 -5.80
N LEU A 95 -7.08 -3.71 -5.09
CA LEU A 95 -5.77 -3.82 -5.74
C LEU A 95 -5.53 -5.19 -6.35
N ALA A 96 -6.03 -6.26 -5.71
CA ALA A 96 -5.99 -7.60 -6.31
C ALA A 96 -6.80 -7.63 -7.62
N GLY A 97 -7.96 -6.98 -7.65
CA GLY A 97 -8.76 -6.84 -8.87
C GLY A 97 -8.03 -6.05 -9.95
N TRP A 98 -7.34 -4.98 -9.59
CA TRP A 98 -6.55 -4.20 -10.54
C TRP A 98 -5.38 -5.01 -11.11
N ALA A 99 -4.67 -5.76 -10.27
CA ALA A 99 -3.61 -6.64 -10.74
C ALA A 99 -4.16 -7.65 -11.76
N ALA A 100 -5.31 -8.27 -11.46
CA ALA A 100 -5.96 -9.20 -12.37
C ALA A 100 -6.31 -8.55 -13.71
N GLN A 101 -6.90 -7.36 -13.69
CA GLN A 101 -7.26 -6.62 -14.89
C GLN A 101 -6.04 -6.23 -15.73
N ARG A 102 -4.93 -5.94 -15.08
CA ARG A 102 -3.66 -5.58 -15.73
C ARG A 102 -2.86 -6.81 -16.16
N ARG A 103 -3.37 -8.01 -15.90
CA ARG A 103 -2.70 -9.29 -16.19
C ARG A 103 -1.37 -9.43 -15.47
N LEU A 104 -1.32 -8.94 -14.23
CA LEU A 104 -0.19 -9.09 -13.34
C LEU A 104 -0.52 -10.21 -12.35
N PRO A 105 0.20 -11.34 -12.40
CA PRO A 105 -0.17 -12.50 -11.57
C PRO A 105 0.15 -12.33 -10.09
N LEU A 106 0.91 -11.31 -9.72
CA LEU A 106 1.36 -11.12 -8.34
C LEU A 106 1.02 -9.73 -7.83
N LEU A 107 0.67 -9.67 -6.55
CA LEU A 107 0.54 -8.46 -5.76
C LEU A 107 1.60 -8.55 -4.67
N ARG A 108 2.48 -7.57 -4.56
CA ARG A 108 3.63 -7.60 -3.65
C ARG A 108 3.70 -6.37 -2.78
N LEU A 109 4.28 -6.54 -1.60
CA LEU A 109 4.56 -5.44 -0.68
C LEU A 109 5.76 -5.76 0.21
N MET A 110 6.28 -4.72 0.86
CA MET A 110 7.22 -4.84 1.96
C MET A 110 6.61 -4.19 3.20
N VAL A 111 6.84 -4.80 4.35
CA VAL A 111 6.31 -4.30 5.62
C VAL A 111 7.40 -4.46 6.69
N PHE A 112 7.51 -3.48 7.58
CA PHE A 112 8.44 -3.60 8.71
C PHE A 112 8.12 -4.86 9.51
N ARG A 113 9.16 -5.60 9.94
CA ARG A 113 9.00 -6.87 10.65
C ARG A 113 8.11 -6.76 11.89
N SER A 114 8.18 -5.66 12.60
CA SER A 114 7.42 -5.42 13.83
C SER A 114 6.04 -4.81 13.60
N ASN A 115 5.69 -4.49 12.35
CA ASN A 115 4.43 -3.83 12.05
C ASN A 115 3.27 -4.82 12.13
N PRO A 116 2.27 -4.57 13.00
CA PRO A 116 1.11 -5.47 13.13
C PRO A 116 0.27 -5.56 11.85
N ALA A 117 0.44 -4.66 10.88
CA ALA A 117 -0.23 -4.77 9.58
C ALA A 117 0.10 -6.08 8.85
N ARG A 118 1.17 -6.77 9.22
CA ARG A 118 1.47 -8.11 8.71
C ARG A 118 0.27 -9.05 8.86
N ARG A 119 -0.47 -8.92 9.94
CA ARG A 119 -1.66 -9.76 10.21
C ARG A 119 -2.77 -9.47 9.21
N LEU A 120 -2.97 -8.20 8.89
CA LEU A 120 -3.94 -7.80 7.87
C LEU A 120 -3.56 -8.39 6.52
N TYR A 121 -2.30 -8.29 6.14
CA TYR A 121 -1.83 -8.81 4.86
C TYR A 121 -1.98 -10.34 4.81
N ALA A 122 -1.60 -11.04 5.88
CA ALA A 122 -1.77 -12.50 5.96
C ALA A 122 -3.24 -12.90 5.81
N ARG A 123 -4.16 -12.20 6.49
CA ARG A 123 -5.60 -12.46 6.37
C ARG A 123 -6.12 -12.18 4.96
N SER A 124 -5.45 -11.29 4.24
CA SER A 124 -5.83 -10.91 2.87
C SER A 124 -5.17 -11.78 1.81
N GLY A 125 -4.56 -12.88 2.21
CA GLY A 125 -4.02 -13.88 1.28
C GLY A 125 -2.55 -13.70 0.92
N PHE A 126 -1.85 -12.76 1.56
CA PHE A 126 -0.41 -12.59 1.35
C PHE A 126 0.38 -13.62 2.16
N VAL A 127 1.47 -14.11 1.57
CA VAL A 127 2.41 -15.01 2.24
C VAL A 127 3.79 -14.35 2.27
N GLU A 128 4.55 -14.63 3.31
CA GLU A 128 5.91 -14.14 3.44
C GLU A 128 6.82 -14.90 2.48
N ILE A 129 7.62 -14.17 1.69
CA ILE A 129 8.53 -14.75 0.70
C ILE A 129 10.00 -14.45 0.98
N GLY A 130 10.28 -13.62 1.97
CA GLY A 130 11.63 -13.30 2.39
C GLY A 130 11.65 -12.20 3.42
N GLU A 131 12.78 -12.05 4.09
CA GLU A 131 12.96 -10.99 5.06
C GLU A 131 14.42 -10.51 5.09
N ASP A 132 14.62 -9.30 5.59
CA ASP A 132 15.92 -8.76 5.89
C ASP A 132 15.90 -8.18 7.32
N ASP A 133 16.88 -7.35 7.67
CA ASP A 133 16.99 -6.81 9.03
C ASP A 133 15.78 -5.97 9.44
N CYS A 134 15.11 -5.33 8.49
CA CYS A 134 14.03 -4.38 8.76
C CYS A 134 12.67 -4.87 8.27
N PHE A 135 12.64 -5.52 7.10
CA PHE A 135 11.41 -5.74 6.35
C PHE A 135 11.13 -7.21 6.10
N VAL A 136 9.84 -7.50 6.00
CA VAL A 136 9.34 -8.76 5.45
C VAL A 136 8.75 -8.45 4.07
N ARG A 137 9.11 -9.26 3.08
CA ARG A 137 8.51 -9.18 1.76
C ARG A 137 7.35 -10.18 1.71
N MET A 138 6.22 -9.72 1.22
CA MET A 138 5.01 -10.52 1.13
C MET A 138 4.43 -10.46 -0.27
N GLN A 139 3.79 -11.55 -0.69
CA GLN A 139 3.11 -11.57 -1.98
C GLN A 139 1.84 -12.40 -1.94
N ARG A 140 0.94 -12.06 -2.83
CA ARG A 140 -0.30 -12.78 -3.05
C ARG A 140 -0.41 -13.12 -4.53
N ASN A 141 -0.77 -14.37 -4.84
CA ASN A 141 -1.11 -14.78 -6.21
C ASN A 141 -2.49 -14.24 -6.56
N VAL A 142 -2.62 -13.74 -7.77
CA VAL A 142 -3.85 -13.14 -8.27
C VAL A 142 -4.30 -13.91 -9.51
N MET A 143 -5.61 -14.20 -9.61
CA MET A 143 -6.17 -14.80 -10.82
C MET A 143 -6.22 -13.74 -11.92
N VAL A 144 -5.45 -13.97 -12.98
CA VAL A 144 -5.30 -12.98 -14.06
C VAL A 144 -6.52 -13.06 -15.00
N THR A 145 -7.15 -11.90 -15.21
CA THR A 145 -8.34 -11.78 -16.07
C THR A 145 -7.97 -12.07 -17.51
N GLY A 146 -8.80 -12.89 -18.17
CA GLY A 146 -8.64 -13.21 -19.59
C GLY A 146 -7.62 -14.28 -19.89
N VAL A 147 -6.97 -14.86 -18.86
CA VAL A 147 -6.07 -16.00 -19.03
C VAL A 147 -6.88 -17.28 -18.94
N ARG A 148 -6.65 -18.19 -19.89
CA ARG A 148 -7.24 -19.51 -19.85
C ARG A 148 -6.16 -20.54 -19.50
N SER A 149 -6.51 -21.37 -18.58
CA SER A 149 -5.70 -22.53 -18.26
C SER A 149 -5.89 -23.66 -19.28
#